data_8cf0ead5c48dff5a37c8207a7035050a
#
_entry.id   8cf0ead5c48dff5a37c8207a7035050a
#
_cell.length_a   1.000
_cell.length_b   1.000
_cell.length_c   1.000
_cell.angle_alpha   90.00
_cell.angle_beta   90.00
_cell.angle_gamma   90.00
#
_symmetry.space_group_name_H-M   'P 1'
#
loop_
_entity.id
_entity.type
_entity.pdbx_description
1 polymer ?
#
loop_
_entity_poly.entity_id
_entity_poly.type
_entity_poly.pdbx_seq_one_letter_code
_entity_poly.pdbx_strand_id
1 'polypeptide(L)'
;MFERRNIQRTYLKISREVKDFLLSDKSREFFIFLFFFFVAGGFWLLQTLNNDYEADFSIPVRLKGVPNNVVITSEPASELRIKVKDKGTVLLNYMLGKSFYPVILDYADYKGVDNQVRIYPSQFEKKVLNQLNASTRLLSMKPDTLEYIYSTGASKLVPVKLRGTLSAGREYYLSDTIFSPDSRSEEHTSEL
;
A
#
# COMPACT_ATOMS: atom_id res chain seq x y z
N MET A 1 -36.68 -7.22 30.88
CA MET A 1 -35.97 -8.01 31.93
C MET A 1 -36.02 -9.52 31.69
N PHE A 2 -36.92 -10.02 30.87
CA PHE A 2 -37.10 -11.46 30.57
C PHE A 2 -36.16 -12.07 29.55
N GLU A 3 -35.62 -11.31 28.60
CA GLU A 3 -34.76 -11.84 27.56
C GLU A 3 -33.35 -12.28 28.04
N ARG A 4 -32.75 -11.56 28.96
CA ARG A 4 -31.42 -11.91 29.49
C ARG A 4 -31.38 -13.24 30.26
N ARG A 5 -32.47 -13.63 30.90
CA ARG A 5 -32.57 -14.91 31.64
C ARG A 5 -32.67 -16.11 30.70
N ASN A 6 -33.29 -15.95 29.52
CA ASN A 6 -33.37 -17.03 28.54
C ASN A 6 -32.01 -17.27 27.84
N ILE A 7 -31.30 -16.23 27.55
CA ILE A 7 -29.96 -16.33 26.94
C ILE A 7 -28.98 -17.05 27.88
N GLN A 8 -28.97 -16.69 29.17
CA GLN A 8 -28.11 -17.36 30.15
C GLN A 8 -28.46 -18.84 30.34
N ARG A 9 -29.75 -19.18 30.35
CA ARG A 9 -30.17 -20.59 30.44
C ARG A 9 -29.80 -21.39 29.21
N THR A 10 -29.91 -20.80 28.04
CA THR A 10 -29.48 -21.42 26.77
C THR A 10 -27.96 -21.62 26.74
N TYR A 11 -27.18 -20.63 27.16
CA TYR A 11 -25.73 -20.75 27.30
C TYR A 11 -25.29 -21.86 28.25
N LEU A 12 -25.94 -21.93 29.44
CA LEU A 12 -25.64 -22.96 30.41
C LEU A 12 -26.05 -24.36 29.94
N LYS A 13 -27.10 -24.47 29.14
CA LYS A 13 -27.57 -25.74 28.60
C LYS A 13 -26.62 -26.21 27.50
N ILE A 14 -26.23 -25.33 26.56
CA ILE A 14 -25.26 -25.60 25.53
C ILE A 14 -23.89 -25.95 26.15
N SER A 15 -23.46 -25.21 27.16
CA SER A 15 -22.21 -25.47 27.88
C SER A 15 -22.17 -26.84 28.53
N ARG A 16 -23.30 -27.30 29.11
CA ARG A 16 -23.39 -28.66 29.68
C ARG A 16 -23.40 -29.74 28.63
N GLU A 17 -24.19 -29.58 27.56
CA GLU A 17 -24.24 -30.54 26.44
C GLU A 17 -22.87 -30.67 25.74
N VAL A 18 -22.18 -29.55 25.56
CA VAL A 18 -20.81 -29.54 25.01
C VAL A 18 -19.83 -30.22 25.98
N LYS A 19 -19.95 -29.96 27.29
CA LYS A 19 -19.09 -30.59 28.28
C LYS A 19 -19.34 -32.10 28.42
N ASP A 20 -20.60 -32.53 28.39
CA ASP A 20 -20.96 -33.93 28.44
C ASP A 20 -20.58 -34.67 27.15
N PHE A 21 -20.66 -34.01 26.01
CA PHE A 21 -20.10 -34.50 24.75
C PHE A 21 -18.59 -34.61 24.81
N LEU A 22 -17.88 -33.60 25.34
CA LEU A 22 -16.43 -33.57 25.43
C LEU A 22 -15.88 -34.65 26.39
N LEU A 23 -16.64 -35.05 27.39
CA LEU A 23 -16.24 -36.06 28.39
C LEU A 23 -16.77 -37.47 28.08
N SER A 24 -17.54 -37.64 26.99
CA SER A 24 -18.02 -38.93 26.53
C SER A 24 -16.90 -39.79 25.91
N ASP A 25 -16.96 -41.11 26.10
CA ASP A 25 -16.00 -42.02 25.44
C ASP A 25 -15.99 -41.92 23.93
N LYS A 26 -17.14 -41.61 23.31
CA LYS A 26 -17.23 -41.35 21.85
C LYS A 26 -16.49 -40.10 21.44
N SER A 27 -16.42 -39.09 22.28
CA SER A 27 -15.67 -37.85 21.94
C SER A 27 -14.17 -38.06 22.04
N ARG A 28 -13.71 -38.96 22.92
CA ARG A 28 -12.27 -39.32 22.99
C ARG A 28 -11.78 -39.88 21.67
N GLU A 29 -12.52 -40.79 21.06
CA GLU A 29 -12.19 -41.33 19.74
C GLU A 29 -12.23 -40.25 18.64
N PHE A 30 -13.23 -39.35 18.71
CA PHE A 30 -13.33 -38.20 17.82
C PHE A 30 -12.12 -37.24 17.96
N PHE A 31 -11.67 -36.95 19.19
CA PHE A 31 -10.51 -36.07 19.39
C PHE A 31 -9.20 -36.73 18.95
N ILE A 32 -9.06 -38.03 19.12
CA ILE A 32 -7.90 -38.77 18.60
C ILE A 32 -7.91 -38.67 17.07
N PHE A 33 -9.05 -38.90 16.42
CA PHE A 33 -9.18 -38.75 14.98
C PHE A 33 -8.85 -37.32 14.54
N LEU A 34 -9.42 -36.30 15.23
CA LEU A 34 -9.19 -34.90 14.93
C LEU A 34 -7.72 -34.51 15.07
N PHE A 35 -7.05 -35.02 16.11
CA PHE A 35 -5.61 -34.80 16.29
C PHE A 35 -4.80 -35.33 15.10
N PHE A 36 -5.02 -36.58 14.72
CA PHE A 36 -4.32 -37.15 13.57
C PHE A 36 -4.68 -36.46 12.26
N PHE A 37 -5.93 -36.03 12.11
CA PHE A 37 -6.36 -35.24 10.95
C PHE A 37 -5.59 -33.91 10.86
N PHE A 38 -5.44 -33.18 11.94
CA PHE A 38 -4.65 -31.94 11.95
C PHE A 38 -3.16 -32.21 11.74
N VAL A 39 -2.63 -33.26 12.32
CA VAL A 39 -1.23 -33.65 12.09
C VAL A 39 -1.00 -33.99 10.62
N ALA A 40 -1.85 -34.84 10.03
CA ALA A 40 -1.76 -35.19 8.61
C ALA A 40 -1.94 -33.97 7.70
N GLY A 41 -2.93 -33.10 8.01
CA GLY A 41 -3.16 -31.85 7.30
C GLY A 41 -1.97 -30.88 7.40
N GLY A 42 -1.34 -30.80 8.58
CA GLY A 42 -0.13 -30.03 8.80
C GLY A 42 1.05 -30.50 7.96
N PHE A 43 1.29 -31.81 7.92
CA PHE A 43 2.32 -32.38 7.05
C PHE A 43 2.03 -32.14 5.57
N TRP A 44 0.77 -32.31 5.15
CA TRP A 44 0.37 -32.03 3.78
C TRP A 44 0.60 -30.55 3.42
N LEU A 45 0.23 -29.63 4.33
CA LEU A 45 0.44 -28.19 4.14
C LEU A 45 1.93 -27.86 4.01
N LEU A 46 2.78 -28.41 4.88
CA LEU A 46 4.24 -28.23 4.83
C LEU A 46 4.80 -28.74 3.50
N GLN A 47 4.36 -29.92 3.06
CA GLN A 47 4.76 -30.47 1.77
C GLN A 47 4.35 -29.58 0.60
N THR A 48 3.11 -29.10 0.62
CA THR A 48 2.59 -28.20 -0.42
C THR A 48 3.36 -26.88 -0.45
N LEU A 49 3.57 -26.25 0.71
CA LEU A 49 4.29 -24.98 0.80
C LEU A 49 5.79 -25.07 0.47
N ASN A 50 6.35 -26.28 0.41
CA ASN A 50 7.74 -26.48 0.00
C ASN A 50 7.93 -26.46 -1.52
N ASN A 51 6.86 -26.48 -2.30
CA ASN A 51 6.91 -26.31 -3.75
C ASN A 51 7.11 -24.86 -4.15
N ASP A 52 7.63 -24.66 -5.36
CA ASP A 52 7.82 -23.34 -5.95
C ASP A 52 6.50 -22.81 -6.50
N TYR A 53 6.18 -21.58 -6.16
CA TYR A 53 5.02 -20.84 -6.66
C TYR A 53 5.45 -19.50 -7.24
N GLU A 54 4.58 -18.96 -8.10
CA GLU A 54 4.71 -17.60 -8.62
C GLU A 54 3.67 -16.71 -7.95
N ALA A 55 4.08 -15.50 -7.58
CA ALA A 55 3.19 -14.51 -7.01
C ALA A 55 3.54 -13.11 -7.51
N ASP A 56 2.52 -12.28 -7.62
CA ASP A 56 2.64 -10.88 -8.01
C ASP A 56 2.57 -10.00 -6.75
N PHE A 57 3.51 -9.06 -6.64
CA PHE A 57 3.56 -8.09 -5.56
C PHE A 57 3.68 -6.68 -6.10
N SER A 58 3.20 -5.72 -5.32
CA SER A 58 3.24 -4.29 -5.64
C SER A 58 4.21 -3.60 -4.69
N ILE A 59 5.19 -2.89 -5.23
CA ILE A 59 6.17 -2.12 -4.47
C ILE A 59 5.92 -0.64 -4.75
N PRO A 60 5.66 0.19 -3.73
CA PRO A 60 5.50 1.61 -3.94
C PRO A 60 6.81 2.27 -4.37
N VAL A 61 6.73 3.20 -5.31
CA VAL A 61 7.85 4.00 -5.79
C VAL A 61 7.67 5.44 -5.34
N ARG A 62 8.73 6.05 -4.85
CA ARG A 62 8.74 7.45 -4.44
C ARG A 62 9.93 8.17 -5.01
N LEU A 63 9.68 9.30 -5.64
CA LEU A 63 10.72 10.23 -6.08
C LEU A 63 11.05 11.18 -4.92
N LYS A 64 12.34 11.34 -4.64
CA LYS A 64 12.86 12.26 -3.61
C LYS A 64 13.77 13.30 -4.26
N GLY A 65 13.94 14.43 -3.58
CA GLY A 65 14.90 15.45 -4.01
C GLY A 65 14.44 16.28 -5.22
N VAL A 66 13.13 16.33 -5.49
CA VAL A 66 12.57 17.21 -6.52
C VAL A 66 12.73 18.66 -6.07
N PRO A 67 13.43 19.52 -6.83
CA PRO A 67 13.59 20.94 -6.49
C PRO A 67 12.24 21.67 -6.55
N ASN A 68 12.13 22.75 -5.79
CA ASN A 68 10.89 23.56 -5.71
C ASN A 68 10.48 24.23 -7.04
N ASN A 69 11.41 24.35 -7.97
CA ASN A 69 11.19 24.91 -9.32
C ASN A 69 10.84 23.86 -10.37
N VAL A 70 10.63 22.61 -9.93
CA VAL A 70 10.28 21.48 -10.81
C VAL A 70 8.91 20.98 -10.42
N VAL A 71 8.01 20.94 -11.39
CA VAL A 71 6.66 20.39 -11.23
C VAL A 71 6.56 19.15 -12.11
N ILE A 72 6.20 18.03 -11.48
CA ILE A 72 5.96 16.79 -12.21
C ILE A 72 4.56 16.89 -12.82
N THR A 73 4.51 16.88 -14.15
CA THR A 73 3.26 17.09 -14.92
C THR A 73 2.61 15.76 -15.31
N SER A 74 3.36 14.67 -15.33
CA SER A 74 2.79 13.34 -15.57
C SER A 74 2.37 12.67 -14.26
N GLU A 75 1.36 11.80 -14.31
CA GLU A 75 1.11 10.84 -13.22
C GLU A 75 2.20 9.77 -13.26
N PRO A 76 3.19 9.81 -12.37
CA PRO A 76 4.21 8.78 -12.33
C PRO A 76 3.60 7.46 -11.89
N ALA A 77 4.12 6.35 -12.39
CA ALA A 77 3.76 5.05 -11.86
C ALA A 77 4.12 5.01 -10.37
N SER A 78 3.10 5.08 -9.52
CA SER A 78 3.26 5.07 -8.06
C SER A 78 3.64 3.70 -7.52
N GLU A 79 3.44 2.66 -8.33
CA GLU A 79 3.65 1.27 -7.95
C GLU A 79 4.39 0.50 -9.04
N LEU A 80 5.32 -0.33 -8.60
CA LEU A 80 6.05 -1.28 -9.41
C LEU A 80 5.49 -2.68 -9.14
N ARG A 81 4.92 -3.32 -10.14
CA ARG A 81 4.45 -4.70 -10.06
C ARG A 81 5.60 -5.64 -10.39
N ILE A 82 5.92 -6.51 -9.45
CA ILE A 82 6.95 -7.53 -9.60
C ILE A 82 6.31 -8.92 -9.58
N LYS A 83 6.74 -9.78 -10.48
CA LYS A 83 6.41 -11.20 -10.43
C LYS A 83 7.63 -11.96 -9.95
N VAL A 84 7.46 -12.70 -8.87
CA VAL A 84 8.54 -13.46 -8.23
C VAL A 84 8.19 -14.94 -8.13
N LYS A 85 9.22 -15.77 -8.09
CA LYS A 85 9.11 -17.21 -7.88
C LYS A 85 9.94 -17.61 -6.68
N ASP A 86 9.31 -18.30 -5.73
CA ASP A 86 9.97 -18.88 -4.55
C ASP A 86 9.09 -19.97 -3.95
N LYS A 87 9.57 -20.59 -2.89
CA LYS A 87 8.80 -21.55 -2.10
C LYS A 87 7.58 -20.87 -1.48
N GLY A 88 6.48 -21.63 -1.40
CA GLY A 88 5.23 -21.12 -0.83
C GLY A 88 5.38 -20.54 0.58
N THR A 89 6.28 -21.08 1.40
CA THR A 89 6.58 -20.56 2.74
C THR A 89 7.13 -19.13 2.71
N VAL A 90 8.02 -18.82 1.76
CA VAL A 90 8.61 -17.48 1.60
C VAL A 90 7.58 -16.52 1.07
N LEU A 91 6.81 -16.92 0.05
CA LEU A 91 5.75 -16.09 -0.52
C LEU A 91 4.65 -15.79 0.51
N LEU A 92 4.29 -16.77 1.33
CA LEU A 92 3.33 -16.57 2.42
C LEU A 92 3.84 -15.54 3.44
N ASN A 93 5.14 -15.56 3.75
CA ASN A 93 5.74 -14.57 4.63
C ASN A 93 5.68 -13.14 4.03
N TYR A 94 5.84 -13.00 2.69
CA TYR A 94 5.63 -11.71 2.03
C TYR A 94 4.17 -11.25 2.11
N MET A 95 3.21 -12.17 1.96
CA MET A 95 1.78 -11.86 2.01
C MET A 95 1.31 -11.47 3.41
N LEU A 96 1.82 -12.15 4.46
CA LEU A 96 1.34 -11.97 5.83
C LEU A 96 2.16 -10.96 6.64
N GLY A 97 3.42 -10.76 6.31
CA GLY A 97 4.34 -10.12 7.25
C GLY A 97 5.06 -8.88 6.76
N LYS A 98 5.17 -8.62 5.49
CA LYS A 98 6.00 -7.51 5.00
C LYS A 98 5.31 -6.73 3.88
N SER A 99 4.85 -5.56 4.23
CA SER A 99 4.71 -4.52 3.21
C SER A 99 6.12 -4.18 2.69
N PHE A 100 6.32 -4.24 1.39
CA PHE A 100 7.57 -3.81 0.78
C PHE A 100 7.83 -2.33 1.07
N TYR A 101 9.07 -2.00 1.37
CA TYR A 101 9.47 -0.60 1.55
C TYR A 101 9.44 0.12 0.19
N PRO A 102 9.06 1.40 0.17
CA PRO A 102 9.06 2.16 -1.06
C PRO A 102 10.46 2.23 -1.68
N VAL A 103 10.54 1.99 -2.98
CA VAL A 103 11.77 2.23 -3.74
C VAL A 103 11.93 3.74 -3.89
N ILE A 104 12.93 4.27 -3.20
CA ILE A 104 13.26 5.70 -3.24
C ILE A 104 14.20 5.94 -4.40
N LEU A 105 13.78 6.81 -5.33
CA LEU A 105 14.57 7.28 -6.46
C LEU A 105 14.92 8.74 -6.23
N ASP A 106 16.18 9.11 -6.35
CA ASP A 106 16.60 10.51 -6.18
C ASP A 106 16.53 11.20 -7.54
N TYR A 107 15.82 12.33 -7.60
CA TYR A 107 15.67 13.10 -8.83
C TYR A 107 17.03 13.55 -9.41
N ALA A 108 18.01 13.85 -8.56
CA ALA A 108 19.33 14.31 -8.97
C ALA A 108 20.09 13.26 -9.79
N ASP A 109 19.89 11.96 -9.49
CA ASP A 109 20.57 10.86 -10.18
C ASP A 109 20.04 10.61 -11.60
N TYR A 110 18.83 11.10 -11.89
CA TYR A 110 18.10 10.76 -13.13
C TYR A 110 17.70 11.98 -13.96
N LYS A 111 18.24 13.17 -13.66
CA LYS A 111 17.96 14.40 -14.40
C LYS A 111 18.26 14.20 -15.87
N GLY A 112 17.20 14.18 -16.69
CA GLY A 112 17.29 14.00 -18.14
C GLY A 112 17.49 15.30 -18.90
N VAL A 113 17.72 15.16 -20.20
CA VAL A 113 17.64 16.24 -21.20
C VAL A 113 16.18 16.29 -21.68
N ASP A 114 15.64 17.42 -22.03
CA ASP A 114 14.29 17.58 -22.60
C ASP A 114 13.09 17.39 -21.63
N ASN A 115 13.21 17.84 -20.40
CA ASN A 115 12.09 17.81 -19.44
C ASN A 115 11.47 16.41 -19.19
N GLN A 116 12.19 15.35 -19.55
CA GLN A 116 11.82 13.97 -19.30
C GLN A 116 12.89 13.25 -18.49
N VAL A 117 12.46 12.53 -17.47
CA VAL A 117 13.31 11.59 -16.75
C VAL A 117 12.88 10.19 -17.13
N ARG A 118 13.81 9.39 -17.68
CA ARG A 118 13.60 7.98 -17.94
C ARG A 118 14.51 7.16 -17.05
N ILE A 119 13.90 6.30 -16.25
CA ILE A 119 14.61 5.43 -15.32
C ILE A 119 14.45 3.99 -15.81
N TYR A 120 15.55 3.38 -16.18
CA TYR A 120 15.59 2.02 -16.70
C TYR A 120 15.63 1.00 -15.56
N PRO A 121 15.15 -0.24 -15.78
CA PRO A 121 15.12 -1.31 -14.78
C PRO A 121 16.47 -1.54 -14.12
N SER A 122 17.56 -1.53 -14.88
CA SER A 122 18.92 -1.73 -14.37
C SER A 122 19.32 -0.80 -13.22
N GLN A 123 18.69 0.36 -13.13
CA GLN A 123 19.00 1.39 -12.13
C GLN A 123 18.28 1.17 -10.79
N PHE A 124 17.11 0.54 -10.80
CA PHE A 124 16.31 0.30 -9.59
C PHE A 124 16.11 -1.19 -9.25
N GLU A 125 16.38 -2.11 -10.19
CA GLU A 125 16.29 -3.56 -9.99
C GLU A 125 17.09 -4.01 -8.76
N LYS A 126 18.30 -3.50 -8.59
CA LYS A 126 19.12 -3.81 -7.43
C LYS A 126 18.46 -3.40 -6.11
N LYS A 127 17.74 -2.27 -6.10
CA LYS A 127 17.00 -1.80 -4.91
C LYS A 127 15.80 -2.71 -4.60
N VAL A 128 15.19 -3.30 -5.63
CA VAL A 128 14.12 -4.28 -5.49
C VAL A 128 14.69 -5.61 -5.00
N LEU A 129 15.73 -6.12 -5.63
CA LEU A 129 16.37 -7.39 -5.25
C LEU A 129 16.87 -7.39 -3.80
N ASN A 130 17.36 -6.26 -3.30
CA ASN A 130 17.80 -6.12 -1.90
C ASN A 130 16.65 -6.26 -0.87
N GLN A 131 15.40 -6.13 -1.30
CA GLN A 131 14.23 -6.32 -0.45
C GLN A 131 13.71 -7.76 -0.48
N LEU A 132 14.12 -8.51 -1.49
CA LEU A 132 13.73 -9.90 -1.66
C LEU A 132 14.67 -10.83 -0.89
N ASN A 133 14.18 -12.02 -0.58
CA ASN A 133 15.00 -13.07 0.00
C ASN A 133 16.02 -13.55 -1.04
N ALA A 134 17.18 -14.01 -0.60
CA ALA A 134 18.22 -14.54 -1.48
C ALA A 134 17.77 -15.75 -2.32
N SER A 135 16.75 -16.49 -1.86
CA SER A 135 16.13 -17.59 -2.61
C SER A 135 15.15 -17.13 -3.68
N THR A 136 14.60 -15.91 -3.55
CA THR A 136 13.55 -15.42 -4.42
C THR A 136 14.09 -15.03 -5.79
N ARG A 137 13.48 -15.56 -6.84
CA ARG A 137 13.81 -15.20 -8.23
C ARG A 137 12.82 -14.18 -8.75
N LEU A 138 13.32 -13.06 -9.23
CA LEU A 138 12.53 -12.05 -9.94
C LEU A 138 12.31 -12.53 -11.38
N LEU A 139 11.06 -12.72 -11.77
CA LEU A 139 10.69 -13.18 -13.12
C LEU A 139 10.40 -12.02 -14.06
N SER A 140 9.64 -11.04 -13.60
CA SER A 140 9.32 -9.85 -14.37
C SER A 140 9.02 -8.66 -13.46
N MET A 141 9.14 -7.48 -14.04
CA MET A 141 8.90 -6.21 -13.38
C MET A 141 8.16 -5.28 -14.34
N LYS A 142 7.11 -4.63 -13.89
CA LYS A 142 6.29 -3.71 -14.68
C LYS A 142 5.97 -2.45 -13.88
N PRO A 143 6.03 -1.25 -14.49
CA PRO A 143 6.47 -1.00 -15.87
C PRO A 143 7.97 -1.24 -16.05
N ASP A 144 8.37 -1.55 -17.28
CA ASP A 144 9.79 -1.77 -17.63
C ASP A 144 10.60 -0.48 -17.53
N THR A 145 9.97 0.67 -17.74
CA THR A 145 10.62 1.99 -17.67
C THR A 145 9.72 2.91 -16.87
N LEU A 146 10.30 3.64 -15.94
CA LEU A 146 9.61 4.71 -15.22
C LEU A 146 9.88 6.02 -15.95
N GLU A 147 8.84 6.66 -16.45
CA GLU A 147 8.90 7.94 -17.12
C GLU A 147 8.23 9.02 -16.29
N TYR A 148 8.93 10.13 -16.11
CA TYR A 148 8.42 11.31 -15.44
C TYR A 148 8.61 12.50 -16.38
N ILE A 149 7.52 13.18 -16.68
CA ILE A 149 7.57 14.46 -17.41
C ILE A 149 7.51 15.55 -16.36
N TYR A 150 8.44 16.48 -16.44
CA TYR A 150 8.51 17.60 -15.53
C TYR A 150 8.60 18.91 -16.30
N SER A 151 8.08 19.97 -15.71
CA SER A 151 8.23 21.33 -16.20
C SER A 151 9.12 22.11 -15.25
N THR A 152 10.08 22.82 -15.80
CA THR A 152 10.89 23.79 -15.08
C THR A 152 10.40 25.17 -15.43
N GLY A 153 9.49 25.69 -14.64
CA GLY A 153 8.95 27.05 -14.80
C GLY A 153 9.46 27.99 -13.71
N ALA A 154 9.62 29.25 -14.04
CA ALA A 154 9.75 30.28 -13.02
C ALA A 154 8.41 30.46 -12.31
N SER A 155 8.29 29.99 -11.07
CA SER A 155 7.10 30.22 -10.28
C SER A 155 7.12 31.62 -9.66
N LYS A 156 6.03 32.35 -9.80
CA LYS A 156 5.85 33.66 -9.17
C LYS A 156 4.76 33.54 -8.10
N LEU A 157 5.07 33.98 -6.90
CA LEU A 157 4.06 34.12 -5.85
C LEU A 157 3.18 35.32 -6.18
N VAL A 158 1.89 35.09 -6.37
CA VAL A 158 0.90 36.13 -6.68
C VAL A 158 -0.04 36.25 -5.49
N PRO A 159 -0.32 37.49 -5.02
CA PRO A 159 -1.26 37.68 -3.94
C PRO A 159 -2.68 37.31 -4.39
N VAL A 160 -3.40 36.61 -3.52
CA VAL A 160 -4.78 36.23 -3.75
C VAL A 160 -5.66 37.50 -3.69
N LYS A 161 -6.34 37.82 -4.77
CA LYS A 161 -7.28 38.93 -4.82
C LYS A 161 -8.70 38.41 -5.11
N LEU A 162 -9.63 38.79 -4.27
CA LEU A 162 -11.04 38.49 -4.50
C LEU A 162 -11.58 39.30 -5.66
N ARG A 163 -12.22 38.65 -6.63
CA ARG A 163 -13.03 39.33 -7.68
C ARG A 163 -14.48 39.00 -7.42
N GLY A 164 -15.22 39.96 -6.93
CA GLY A 164 -16.64 39.79 -6.63
C GLY A 164 -17.14 40.85 -5.66
N THR A 165 -18.44 40.87 -5.46
CA THR A 165 -19.09 41.78 -4.48
C THR A 165 -19.40 40.96 -3.23
N LEU A 166 -18.79 41.32 -2.11
CA LEU A 166 -19.16 40.80 -0.80
C LEU A 166 -20.24 41.69 -0.20
N SER A 167 -21.38 41.11 0.14
CA SER A 167 -22.42 41.82 0.91
C SER A 167 -22.46 41.22 2.31
N ALA A 168 -22.27 42.07 3.29
CA ALA A 168 -22.53 41.69 4.68
C ALA A 168 -24.05 41.57 4.90
N GLY A 169 -24.47 40.66 5.77
CA GLY A 169 -25.86 40.55 6.19
C GLY A 169 -26.35 41.83 6.87
N ARG A 170 -27.67 41.97 7.04
CA ARG A 170 -28.26 43.09 7.78
C ARG A 170 -27.60 43.14 9.17
N GLU A 171 -27.16 44.34 9.57
CA GLU A 171 -26.51 44.66 10.85
C GLU A 171 -25.02 44.31 10.95
N TYR A 172 -24.39 43.87 9.86
CA TYR A 172 -22.94 43.61 9.82
C TYR A 172 -22.26 44.48 8.77
N TYR A 173 -21.05 44.96 9.08
CA TYR A 173 -20.21 45.65 8.11
C TYR A 173 -18.91 44.83 7.92
N LEU A 174 -18.41 44.83 6.70
CA LEU A 174 -17.15 44.19 6.37
C LEU A 174 -16.01 45.12 6.75
N SER A 175 -15.23 44.78 7.75
CA SER A 175 -14.12 45.59 8.21
C SER A 175 -12.86 45.32 7.41
N ASP A 176 -12.54 44.04 7.17
CA ASP A 176 -11.38 43.63 6.41
C ASP A 176 -11.57 42.18 5.90
N THR A 177 -10.77 41.82 4.88
CA THR A 177 -10.75 40.44 4.34
C THR A 177 -9.35 39.90 4.43
N ILE A 178 -9.19 38.80 5.19
CA ILE A 178 -7.94 38.07 5.33
C ILE A 178 -8.05 36.80 4.49
N PHE A 179 -7.09 36.60 3.59
CA PHE A 179 -7.00 35.39 2.79
C PHE A 179 -6.04 34.38 3.44
N SER A 180 -6.46 33.14 3.46
CA SER A 180 -5.60 32.03 3.87
C SER A 180 -5.68 30.92 2.81
N PRO A 181 -4.60 30.67 2.05
CA PRO A 181 -3.34 31.42 2.00
C PRO A 181 -3.46 32.82 1.37
N ASP A 182 -2.58 33.73 1.75
CA ASP A 182 -2.52 35.10 1.26
C ASP A 182 -1.91 35.21 -0.15
N SER A 183 -1.14 34.22 -0.55
CA SER A 183 -0.44 34.13 -1.83
C SER A 183 -0.49 32.72 -2.40
N ARG A 184 -0.50 32.62 -3.72
CA ARG A 184 -0.48 31.35 -4.47
C ARG A 184 0.63 31.38 -5.51
N SER A 185 1.27 30.23 -5.73
CA SER A 185 2.24 30.06 -6.82
C SER A 185 1.50 29.95 -8.15
N GLU A 186 1.81 30.84 -9.08
CA GLU A 186 1.37 30.73 -10.49
C GLU A 186 2.57 30.37 -11.36
N GLU A 187 2.37 29.36 -12.20
CA GLU A 187 3.30 28.98 -13.26
C GLU A 187 2.87 29.69 -14.54
N HIS A 188 3.75 30.53 -15.08
CA HIS A 188 3.56 31.05 -16.43
C HIS A 188 3.98 29.97 -17.42
N THR A 189 3.00 29.29 -18.02
CA THR A 189 3.19 28.69 -19.33
C THR A 189 3.32 29.86 -20.30
N SER A 190 4.53 30.19 -20.72
CA SER A 190 4.72 31.05 -21.87
C SER A 190 4.18 30.30 -23.09
N GLU A 191 2.97 30.61 -23.51
CA GLU A 191 2.50 30.33 -24.84
C GLU A 191 3.36 31.14 -25.79
N LEU A 192 4.19 30.41 -26.57
CA LEU A 192 4.79 30.90 -27.79
C LEU A 192 3.87 30.56 -28.97
#